data_1bac35d282c63e4c3288a8cd96c65f01
#
_entry.id   1bac35d282c63e4c3288a8cd96c65f01
#
_cell.length_a   1.000
_cell.length_b   1.000
_cell.length_c   1.000
_cell.angle_alpha   90.00
_cell.angle_beta   90.00
_cell.angle_gamma   90.00
#
_symmetry.space_group_name_H-M   'P 1'
#
loop_
_entity.id
_entity.type
_entity.pdbx_description
1 polymer ?
#
loop_
_entity_poly.entity_id
_entity_poly.type
_entity_poly.pdbx_seq_one_letter_code
_entity_poly.pdbx_strand_id
1 'polypeptide(L)'
;MKPRRMSACLIGGILLTGLAAGCASAGAQAPASGHLSGRLVMEGGPLGPGGKQPGERPMSGTVTFTAPRRQPITVKVGSSGTFSVPLPAGRYQVSGRSPDIMEVDGGHSRELPCSQPSSVVVSAGNTAILTLACIVP
;
A
#
# COMPACT_ATOMS: atom_id res chain seq x y z
N MET A 1 35.79 -7.44 -1.74
CA MET A 1 36.43 -8.03 -0.54
C MET A 1 36.46 -6.96 0.55
N LYS A 2 35.65 -7.10 1.62
CA LYS A 2 35.64 -6.20 2.78
C LYS A 2 36.27 -6.98 3.97
N PRO A 3 37.23 -6.42 4.70
CA PRO A 3 37.83 -7.11 5.84
C PRO A 3 36.90 -7.11 7.07
N ARG A 4 36.72 -8.30 7.64
CA ARG A 4 36.10 -8.51 8.95
C ARG A 4 37.05 -7.99 10.03
N ARG A 5 36.60 -7.08 10.86
CA ARG A 5 37.30 -6.71 12.09
C ARG A 5 36.91 -7.70 13.19
N MET A 6 37.86 -8.54 13.57
CA MET A 6 37.81 -9.29 14.80
C MET A 6 38.22 -8.35 15.95
N SER A 7 37.34 -8.15 16.92
CA SER A 7 37.68 -7.53 18.20
C SER A 7 37.93 -8.63 19.21
N ALA A 8 39.20 -8.75 19.64
CA ALA A 8 39.62 -9.59 20.74
C ALA A 8 39.28 -8.89 22.07
N CYS A 9 38.49 -9.51 22.93
CA CYS A 9 38.34 -9.14 24.32
C CYS A 9 39.43 -9.82 25.16
N LEU A 10 40.34 -9.01 25.70
CA LEU A 10 41.31 -9.40 26.70
C LEU A 10 40.64 -9.53 28.06
N ILE A 11 40.87 -10.69 28.70
CA ILE A 11 40.44 -11.02 30.05
C ILE A 11 41.41 -10.37 31.04
N GLY A 12 40.94 -9.42 31.82
CA GLY A 12 41.63 -8.89 33.01
C GLY A 12 40.69 -8.90 34.17
N GLY A 13 40.91 -9.79 35.13
CA GLY A 13 40.10 -9.92 36.32
C GLY A 13 40.38 -8.83 37.34
N ILE A 14 39.33 -8.19 37.87
CA ILE A 14 39.26 -7.53 39.17
C ILE A 14 37.80 -7.62 39.66
N LEU A 15 37.63 -8.25 40.83
CA LEU A 15 36.37 -8.23 41.59
C LEU A 15 36.02 -6.81 41.97
N LEU A 16 34.87 -6.32 41.55
CA LEU A 16 34.11 -5.26 42.23
C LEU A 16 32.63 -5.41 41.93
N THR A 17 31.90 -5.45 43.03
CA THR A 17 30.45 -5.46 43.21
C THR A 17 29.64 -4.62 42.21
N GLY A 18 28.67 -5.28 41.60
CA GLY A 18 27.36 -4.86 41.22
C GLY A 18 27.12 -3.47 40.64
N LEU A 19 26.81 -3.45 39.38
CA LEU A 19 25.67 -2.74 38.78
C LEU A 19 25.47 -3.42 37.38
N ALA A 20 24.50 -4.30 37.30
CA ALA A 20 24.05 -4.81 36.03
C ALA A 20 23.40 -3.66 35.25
N ALA A 21 24.21 -2.92 34.50
CA ALA A 21 23.69 -2.06 33.44
C ALA A 21 23.14 -2.99 32.34
N GLY A 22 21.87 -3.35 32.49
CA GLY A 22 21.14 -4.03 31.43
C GLY A 22 21.16 -3.12 30.22
N CYS A 23 21.94 -3.49 29.21
CA CYS A 23 21.74 -2.98 27.84
C CYS A 23 20.33 -3.41 27.40
N ALA A 24 19.35 -2.60 27.70
CA ALA A 24 18.05 -2.68 27.07
C ALA A 24 18.31 -2.37 25.59
N SER A 25 18.50 -3.44 24.80
CA SER A 25 18.37 -3.34 23.36
C SER A 25 16.97 -2.81 23.10
N ALA A 26 16.86 -1.52 22.77
CA ALA A 26 15.65 -0.94 22.25
C ALA A 26 15.38 -1.65 20.92
N GLY A 27 14.71 -2.79 20.98
CA GLY A 27 14.21 -3.49 19.81
C GLY A 27 13.33 -2.50 19.08
N ALA A 28 13.71 -2.15 17.85
CA ALA A 28 12.88 -1.35 16.98
C ALA A 28 11.55 -2.10 16.83
N GLN A 29 10.53 -1.67 17.57
CA GLN A 29 9.20 -2.24 17.47
C GLN A 29 8.71 -2.03 16.04
N ALA A 30 8.35 -3.12 15.35
CA ALA A 30 7.71 -3.04 14.06
C ALA A 30 6.50 -2.11 14.17
N PRO A 31 6.31 -1.18 13.23
CA PRO A 31 5.18 -0.25 13.28
C PRO A 31 3.88 -1.06 13.33
N ALA A 32 2.99 -0.65 14.26
CA ALA A 32 1.68 -1.28 14.38
C ALA A 32 0.96 -1.24 13.03
N SER A 33 0.38 -2.36 12.62
CA SER A 33 -0.25 -2.53 11.32
C SER A 33 -1.76 -2.72 11.44
N GLY A 34 -2.48 -2.29 10.42
CA GLY A 34 -3.88 -2.61 10.18
C GLY A 34 -4.05 -3.34 8.86
N HIS A 35 -5.28 -3.67 8.54
CA HIS A 35 -5.67 -4.26 7.26
C HIS A 35 -6.44 -3.25 6.41
N LEU A 36 -6.26 -3.33 5.10
CA LEU A 36 -7.10 -2.62 4.15
C LEU A 36 -7.68 -3.64 3.18
N SER A 37 -9.00 -3.68 3.10
CA SER A 37 -9.74 -4.45 2.10
C SER A 37 -10.40 -3.49 1.13
N GLY A 38 -10.32 -3.78 -0.16
CA GLY A 38 -10.85 -2.85 -1.14
C GLY A 38 -11.33 -3.49 -2.42
N ARG A 39 -11.94 -2.64 -3.24
CA ARG A 39 -12.41 -2.97 -4.58
C ARG A 39 -11.93 -1.92 -5.57
N LEU A 40 -11.47 -2.37 -6.72
CA LEU A 40 -11.19 -1.55 -7.90
C LEU A 40 -12.35 -1.73 -8.88
N VAL A 41 -13.05 -0.65 -9.18
CA VAL A 41 -14.25 -0.69 -10.02
C VAL A 41 -14.19 0.36 -11.10
N MET A 42 -14.88 0.11 -12.20
CA MET A 42 -15.17 1.09 -13.23
C MET A 42 -16.57 1.67 -12.99
N GLU A 43 -16.66 2.97 -13.02
CA GLU A 43 -17.92 3.72 -13.00
C GLU A 43 -18.05 4.55 -14.27
N GLY A 44 -19.26 4.62 -14.80
CA GLY A 44 -19.54 5.37 -16.04
C GLY A 44 -19.44 4.51 -17.29
N GLY A 45 -19.33 5.17 -18.43
CA GLY A 45 -19.39 4.59 -19.76
C GLY A 45 -20.72 4.87 -20.47
N PRO A 46 -20.86 4.43 -21.73
CA PRO A 46 -22.04 4.75 -22.54
C PRO A 46 -23.32 4.25 -21.89
N LEU A 47 -24.35 5.10 -21.92
CA LEU A 47 -25.68 4.76 -21.41
C LEU A 47 -26.20 3.52 -22.12
N GLY A 48 -26.68 2.55 -21.36
CA GLY A 48 -27.34 1.37 -21.86
C GLY A 48 -28.72 1.68 -22.47
N PRO A 49 -29.41 0.67 -23.02
CA PRO A 49 -30.75 0.82 -23.54
C PRO A 49 -31.70 1.45 -22.51
N GLY A 50 -32.44 2.49 -22.90
CA GLY A 50 -33.33 3.23 -22.00
C GLY A 50 -32.65 4.28 -21.12
N GLY A 51 -31.41 4.69 -21.44
CA GLY A 51 -30.69 5.75 -20.72
C GLY A 51 -30.21 5.37 -19.32
N LYS A 52 -30.15 4.08 -19.00
CA LYS A 52 -29.64 3.59 -17.72
C LYS A 52 -28.13 3.68 -17.67
N GLN A 53 -27.61 4.30 -16.64
CA GLN A 53 -26.16 4.27 -16.38
C GLN A 53 -25.72 2.83 -16.06
N PRO A 54 -24.60 2.38 -16.64
CA PRO A 54 -24.01 1.11 -16.24
C PRO A 54 -23.59 1.21 -14.76
N GLY A 55 -23.89 0.17 -14.00
CA GLY A 55 -23.45 0.08 -12.58
C GLY A 55 -21.94 -0.12 -12.48
N GLU A 56 -21.45 -0.13 -11.25
CA GLU A 56 -20.06 -0.49 -10.93
C GLU A 56 -19.69 -1.84 -11.53
N ARG A 57 -18.55 -1.89 -12.21
CA ARG A 57 -17.98 -3.14 -12.75
C ARG A 57 -16.61 -3.39 -12.14
N PRO A 58 -16.35 -4.60 -11.61
CA PRO A 58 -15.02 -4.94 -11.09
C PRO A 58 -13.99 -4.91 -12.21
N MET A 59 -12.76 -4.49 -11.87
CA MET A 59 -11.66 -4.34 -12.81
C MET A 59 -10.39 -5.00 -12.30
N SER A 60 -9.58 -5.51 -13.23
CA SER A 60 -8.19 -5.85 -12.96
C SER A 60 -7.31 -4.59 -13.00
N GLY A 61 -6.18 -4.64 -12.32
CA GLY A 61 -5.25 -3.52 -12.35
C GLY A 61 -4.24 -3.51 -11.23
N THR A 62 -3.79 -2.32 -10.87
CA THR A 62 -2.87 -2.08 -9.76
C THR A 62 -3.35 -0.94 -8.90
N VAL A 63 -3.18 -1.07 -7.59
CA VAL A 63 -3.46 -0.01 -6.61
C VAL A 63 -2.17 0.29 -5.87
N THR A 64 -1.80 1.56 -5.80
CA THR A 64 -0.58 2.03 -5.14
C THR A 64 -0.94 2.92 -3.95
N PHE A 65 -0.35 2.60 -2.81
CA PHE A 65 -0.47 3.34 -1.56
C PHE A 65 0.84 4.07 -1.28
N THR A 66 0.77 5.39 -1.14
CA THR A 66 1.92 6.25 -0.87
C THR A 66 1.73 6.97 0.45
N ALA A 67 2.74 6.94 1.32
CA ALA A 67 2.76 7.70 2.56
C ALA A 67 4.09 8.44 2.72
N PRO A 68 4.13 9.57 3.44
CA PRO A 68 5.36 10.33 3.66
C PRO A 68 6.45 9.45 4.30
N ARG A 69 7.67 9.56 3.79
CA ARG A 69 8.87 8.85 4.30
C ARG A 69 8.77 7.33 4.28
N ARG A 70 7.88 6.76 3.46
CA ARG A 70 7.72 5.31 3.27
C ARG A 70 7.83 4.96 1.80
N GLN A 71 8.30 3.76 1.51
CA GLN A 71 8.27 3.21 0.15
C GLN A 71 6.81 3.01 -0.28
N PRO A 72 6.46 3.34 -1.53
CA PRO A 72 5.15 3.02 -2.07
C PRO A 72 4.88 1.52 -2.04
N ILE A 73 3.65 1.16 -1.69
CA ILE A 73 3.19 -0.23 -1.69
C ILE A 73 2.22 -0.39 -2.83
N THR A 74 2.53 -1.30 -3.75
CA THR A 74 1.70 -1.59 -4.93
C THR A 74 1.11 -2.99 -4.84
N VAL A 75 -0.20 -3.09 -5.05
CA VAL A 75 -0.98 -4.33 -5.01
C VAL A 75 -1.57 -4.60 -6.38
N LYS A 76 -1.38 -5.82 -6.88
CA LYS A 76 -2.06 -6.30 -8.09
C LYS A 76 -3.48 -6.73 -7.76
N VAL A 77 -4.43 -6.28 -8.56
CA VAL A 77 -5.86 -6.60 -8.44
C VAL A 77 -6.26 -7.48 -9.60
N GLY A 78 -6.84 -8.63 -9.30
CA GLY A 78 -7.35 -9.55 -10.33
C GLY A 78 -8.70 -9.11 -10.91
N SER A 79 -9.26 -9.92 -11.80
CA SER A 79 -10.54 -9.64 -12.50
C SER A 79 -11.75 -9.52 -11.57
N SER A 80 -11.68 -10.07 -10.35
CA SER A 80 -12.71 -9.85 -9.33
C SER A 80 -12.78 -8.41 -8.81
N GLY A 81 -11.76 -7.61 -9.10
CA GLY A 81 -11.64 -6.25 -8.60
C GLY A 81 -11.32 -6.14 -7.11
N THR A 82 -11.24 -7.25 -6.38
CA THR A 82 -11.01 -7.23 -4.93
C THR A 82 -9.54 -7.31 -4.57
N PHE A 83 -9.15 -6.66 -3.50
CA PHE A 83 -7.80 -6.75 -2.94
C PHE A 83 -7.84 -6.63 -1.41
N SER A 84 -6.81 -7.17 -0.77
CA SER A 84 -6.59 -7.04 0.67
C SER A 84 -5.10 -6.94 0.93
N VAL A 85 -4.70 -6.02 1.80
CA VAL A 85 -3.29 -5.76 2.08
C VAL A 85 -3.08 -5.32 3.52
N PRO A 86 -2.09 -5.88 4.24
CA PRO A 86 -1.66 -5.34 5.51
C PRO A 86 -0.83 -4.06 5.27
N LEU A 87 -1.16 -2.99 5.97
CA LEU A 87 -0.45 -1.72 5.89
C LEU A 87 -0.08 -1.23 7.29
N PRO A 88 1.11 -0.66 7.49
CA PRO A 88 1.40 0.06 8.72
C PRO A 88 0.36 1.15 8.97
N ALA A 89 -0.02 1.37 10.25
CA ALA A 89 -0.97 2.42 10.59
C ALA A 89 -0.51 3.78 10.05
N GLY A 90 -1.42 4.55 9.48
CA GLY A 90 -1.13 5.84 8.87
C GLY A 90 -2.14 6.30 7.85
N ARG A 91 -1.90 7.47 7.30
CA ARG A 91 -2.65 8.03 6.17
C ARG A 91 -1.90 7.75 4.88
N TYR A 92 -2.61 7.26 3.88
CA TYR A 92 -2.07 6.94 2.57
C TYR A 92 -2.79 7.73 1.48
N GLN A 93 -2.04 8.23 0.52
CA GLN A 93 -2.55 8.61 -0.79
C GLN A 93 -2.72 7.34 -1.60
N VAL A 94 -3.84 7.23 -2.31
CA VAL A 94 -4.19 6.05 -3.08
C VAL A 94 -4.33 6.42 -4.55
N SER A 95 -3.76 5.61 -5.40
CA SER A 95 -3.93 5.71 -6.85
C SER A 95 -4.12 4.33 -7.44
N GLY A 96 -4.94 4.23 -8.46
CA GLY A 96 -5.17 3.00 -9.22
C GLY A 96 -4.86 3.18 -10.69
N ARG A 97 -4.58 2.08 -11.35
CA ARG A 97 -4.47 1.97 -12.81
C ARG A 97 -5.05 0.65 -13.26
N SER A 98 -5.69 0.67 -14.42
CA SER A 98 -6.22 -0.54 -15.04
C SER A 98 -5.87 -0.55 -16.52
N PRO A 99 -5.38 -1.69 -17.05
CA PRO A 99 -5.17 -1.84 -18.50
C PRO A 99 -6.48 -1.82 -19.28
N ASP A 100 -7.62 -1.97 -18.59
CA ASP A 100 -8.94 -1.96 -19.24
C ASP A 100 -9.44 -0.52 -19.51
N ILE A 101 -8.73 0.51 -19.00
CA ILE A 101 -9.04 1.92 -19.25
C ILE A 101 -7.85 2.58 -19.93
N MET A 102 -8.01 2.75 -21.24
CA MET A 102 -6.99 3.37 -22.08
C MET A 102 -7.59 4.60 -22.75
N GLU A 103 -6.85 5.70 -22.70
CA GLU A 103 -7.09 6.84 -23.55
C GLU A 103 -6.28 6.67 -24.85
N VAL A 104 -6.92 6.88 -25.98
CA VAL A 104 -6.25 6.87 -27.29
C VAL A 104 -6.27 8.28 -27.83
N ASP A 105 -5.10 8.91 -27.89
CA ASP A 105 -4.93 10.24 -28.46
C ASP A 105 -3.80 10.21 -29.51
N GLY A 106 -4.10 10.68 -30.73
CA GLY A 106 -3.14 10.75 -31.83
C GLY A 106 -2.44 9.43 -32.18
N GLY A 107 -3.09 8.27 -31.92
CA GLY A 107 -2.50 6.94 -32.16
C GLY A 107 -1.64 6.41 -31.02
N HIS A 108 -1.53 7.15 -29.90
CA HIS A 108 -0.88 6.72 -28.67
C HIS A 108 -1.92 6.29 -27.65
N SER A 109 -1.70 5.13 -27.02
CA SER A 109 -2.54 4.63 -25.95
C SER A 109 -1.84 4.81 -24.61
N ARG A 110 -2.55 5.36 -23.61
CA ARG A 110 -2.06 5.47 -22.24
C ARG A 110 -3.12 5.00 -21.25
N GLU A 111 -2.69 4.36 -20.18
CA GLU A 111 -3.57 4.02 -19.06
C GLU A 111 -4.02 5.29 -18.32
N LEU A 112 -5.33 5.43 -18.12
CA LEU A 112 -5.86 6.52 -17.29
C LEU A 112 -5.78 6.14 -15.80
N PRO A 113 -5.40 7.10 -14.93
CA PRO A 113 -5.42 6.86 -13.50
C PRO A 113 -6.85 6.82 -12.97
N CYS A 114 -7.11 5.92 -12.03
CA CYS A 114 -8.34 5.92 -11.25
C CYS A 114 -8.26 7.01 -10.18
N SER A 115 -9.24 7.88 -10.12
CA SER A 115 -9.12 9.18 -9.46
C SER A 115 -9.81 9.28 -8.08
N GLN A 116 -10.60 8.28 -7.64
CA GLN A 116 -11.41 8.42 -6.43
C GLN A 116 -11.50 7.11 -5.62
N PRO A 117 -11.41 7.18 -4.29
CA PRO A 117 -10.93 8.28 -3.48
C PRO A 117 -9.41 8.40 -3.49
N SER A 118 -8.90 9.58 -3.17
CA SER A 118 -7.45 9.85 -3.22
C SER A 118 -6.70 9.53 -1.93
N SER A 119 -7.40 9.25 -0.82
CA SER A 119 -6.72 8.94 0.45
C SER A 119 -7.52 8.00 1.34
N VAL A 120 -6.80 7.26 2.20
CA VAL A 120 -7.36 6.37 3.21
C VAL A 120 -6.54 6.45 4.51
N VAL A 121 -7.20 6.22 5.64
CA VAL A 121 -6.56 6.10 6.96
C VAL A 121 -6.64 4.64 7.39
N VAL A 122 -5.48 4.07 7.73
CA VAL A 122 -5.35 2.72 8.27
C VAL A 122 -5.00 2.83 9.74
N SER A 123 -5.81 2.25 10.61
CA SER A 123 -5.58 2.21 12.06
C SER A 123 -5.06 0.84 12.48
N ALA A 124 -4.17 0.83 13.47
CA ALA A 124 -3.61 -0.41 14.00
C ALA A 124 -4.71 -1.38 14.49
N GLY A 125 -4.61 -2.64 14.13
CA GLY A 125 -5.53 -3.69 14.52
C GLY A 125 -6.92 -3.65 13.87
N ASN A 126 -7.20 -2.65 13.03
CA ASN A 126 -8.49 -2.48 12.37
C ASN A 126 -8.40 -2.77 10.87
N THR A 127 -9.57 -3.05 10.28
CA THR A 127 -9.72 -3.17 8.82
C THR A 127 -10.37 -1.91 8.27
N ALA A 128 -9.65 -1.21 7.39
CA ALA A 128 -10.21 -0.13 6.59
C ALA A 128 -10.82 -0.70 5.30
N ILE A 129 -11.89 -0.09 4.82
CA ILE A 129 -12.57 -0.48 3.56
C ILE A 129 -12.42 0.65 2.56
N LEU A 130 -12.10 0.30 1.32
CA LEU A 130 -11.89 1.25 0.23
C LEU A 130 -12.54 0.74 -1.06
N THR A 131 -13.33 1.58 -1.70
CA THR A 131 -13.72 1.37 -3.11
C THR A 131 -13.01 2.43 -3.95
N LEU A 132 -12.14 1.99 -4.85
CA LEU A 132 -11.42 2.86 -5.76
C LEU A 132 -12.10 2.82 -7.12
N ALA A 133 -12.68 3.93 -7.52
CA ALA A 133 -13.41 4.05 -8.78
C ALA A 133 -12.54 4.67 -9.88
N CYS A 134 -12.59 4.05 -11.04
CA CYS A 134 -12.05 4.57 -12.28
C CYS A 134 -13.22 5.11 -13.09
N ILE A 135 -13.32 6.43 -13.19
CA ILE A 135 -14.44 7.09 -13.87
C ILE A 135 -14.15 7.15 -15.36
N VAL A 136 -15.06 6.61 -16.15
CA VAL A 136 -15.02 6.66 -17.60
C VAL A 136 -16.13 7.60 -18.08
N PRO A 137 -15.84 8.59 -18.94
CA PRO A 137 -16.83 9.52 -19.48
C PRO A 137 -17.89 8.85 -20.36
#